data_49bd998231e2805d5a66c2b8d60cee64
#
_entry.id   49bd998231e2805d5a66c2b8d60cee64
#
_cell.length_a   1.000
_cell.length_b   1.000
_cell.length_c   1.000
_cell.angle_alpha   90.00
_cell.angle_beta   90.00
_cell.angle_gamma   90.00
#
_symmetry.space_group_name_H-M   'P 1'
#
loop_
_entity.id
_entity.type
_entity.pdbx_description
1 polymer ?
#
loop_
_entity_poly.entity_id
_entity_poly.type
_entity_poly.pdbx_seq_one_letter_code
_entity_poly.pdbx_strand_id
1 'polypeptide(L)'
;MRILTDYLRDGLKLIIVGFNPGEASARAGHYYAGRGNSFWPLLYESGLIPEPLEPEDDRRLLEFGIGLTDLVKRPSRGIEEIRREDFTEGRVLLGQKLEQHAPRVMAFNGKLVYEKFSGRPVKMGMQKERLYGAHVYVLPSTSGQNTTETHTEKLQHFRQLASLVNGQPAPPRNAGAARAKGAGRA
;
A
#
# COMPACT_ATOMS: atom_id res chain seq x y z
N MET A 1 9.98 2.48 -20.85
CA MET A 1 9.64 2.29 -19.41
C MET A 1 9.49 0.80 -19.15
N ARG A 2 10.05 0.30 -18.05
CA ARG A 2 10.03 -1.13 -17.71
C ARG A 2 8.75 -1.49 -16.96
N ILE A 3 8.19 -2.68 -17.25
CA ILE A 3 7.20 -3.31 -16.39
C ILE A 3 7.96 -3.86 -15.17
N LEU A 4 7.48 -3.58 -13.97
CA LEU A 4 8.09 -4.11 -12.75
C LEU A 4 7.71 -5.59 -12.56
N THR A 5 8.69 -6.39 -12.18
CA THR A 5 8.48 -7.80 -11.82
C THR A 5 7.69 -7.88 -10.51
N ASP A 6 6.70 -8.77 -10.46
CA ASP A 6 6.03 -9.06 -9.19
C ASP A 6 6.96 -9.84 -8.25
N TYR A 7 7.01 -9.42 -7.00
CA TYR A 7 7.69 -10.17 -5.95
C TYR A 7 6.65 -10.97 -5.15
N LEU A 8 6.30 -12.14 -5.67
CA LEU A 8 5.28 -13.01 -5.10
C LEU A 8 5.82 -14.42 -4.91
N ARG A 9 5.44 -15.06 -3.81
CA ARG A 9 5.66 -16.46 -3.51
C ARG A 9 4.62 -16.97 -2.51
N ASP A 10 4.52 -18.25 -2.32
CA ASP A 10 3.66 -18.84 -1.31
C ASP A 10 4.17 -18.55 0.11
N GLY A 11 3.26 -18.53 1.08
CA GLY A 11 3.58 -18.33 2.49
C GLY A 11 3.92 -16.88 2.87
N LEU A 12 3.60 -15.90 2.05
CA LEU A 12 3.77 -14.49 2.41
C LEU A 12 2.81 -14.10 3.54
N LYS A 13 3.30 -13.28 4.47
CA LYS A 13 2.48 -12.68 5.53
C LYS A 13 1.63 -11.53 4.97
N LEU A 14 2.19 -10.78 4.04
CA LEU A 14 1.64 -9.57 3.47
C LEU A 14 1.93 -9.49 1.97
N ILE A 15 0.94 -9.12 1.18
CA ILE A 15 1.14 -8.61 -0.19
C ILE A 15 0.68 -7.16 -0.21
N ILE A 16 1.54 -6.26 -0.69
CA ILE A 16 1.22 -4.85 -0.91
C ILE A 16 0.97 -4.63 -2.38
N VAL A 17 -0.20 -4.09 -2.70
CA VAL A 17 -0.67 -3.83 -4.06
C VAL A 17 -0.57 -2.33 -4.34
N GLY A 18 0.26 -1.96 -5.30
CA GLY A 18 0.35 -0.61 -5.86
C GLY A 18 -0.70 -0.38 -6.95
N PHE A 19 -0.79 0.87 -7.42
CA PHE A 19 -1.68 1.21 -8.53
C PHE A 19 -1.09 0.76 -9.86
N ASN A 20 0.06 1.31 -10.21
CA ASN A 20 0.89 0.96 -11.36
C ASN A 20 2.29 1.55 -11.17
N PRO A 21 3.29 1.09 -11.94
CA PRO A 21 4.61 1.72 -11.93
C PRO A 21 4.52 3.16 -12.46
N GLY A 22 4.82 4.14 -11.61
CA GLY A 22 5.05 5.51 -12.06
C GLY A 22 6.33 5.62 -12.89
N GLU A 23 6.48 6.71 -13.65
CA GLU A 23 7.61 6.89 -14.56
C GLU A 23 8.98 6.70 -13.88
N ALA A 24 9.17 7.25 -12.69
CA ALA A 24 10.42 7.13 -11.96
C ALA A 24 10.72 5.67 -11.57
N SER A 25 9.73 4.95 -11.04
CA SER A 25 9.85 3.53 -10.70
C SER A 25 10.13 2.67 -11.93
N ALA A 26 9.44 2.94 -13.03
CA ALA A 26 9.63 2.21 -14.29
C ALA A 26 11.00 2.46 -14.94
N ARG A 27 11.60 3.64 -14.73
CA ARG A 27 12.96 3.96 -15.18
C ARG A 27 14.01 3.29 -14.30
N ALA A 28 13.82 3.39 -12.98
CA ALA A 28 14.71 2.76 -12.00
C ALA A 28 14.66 1.22 -12.08
N GLY A 29 13.48 0.67 -12.38
CA GLY A 29 13.24 -0.77 -12.35
C GLY A 29 12.86 -1.29 -10.95
N HIS A 30 12.49 -0.38 -10.03
CA HIS A 30 12.23 -0.67 -8.63
C HIS A 30 10.92 -0.05 -8.15
N TYR A 31 10.26 -0.72 -7.21
CA TYR A 31 9.01 -0.26 -6.63
C TYR A 31 9.21 1.01 -5.80
N TYR A 32 8.26 1.93 -5.94
CA TYR A 32 8.19 3.16 -5.14
C TYR A 32 9.45 4.04 -5.18
N ALA A 33 10.19 4.03 -6.29
CA ALA A 33 11.43 4.78 -6.48
C ALA A 33 11.22 6.26 -6.84
N GLY A 34 9.97 6.74 -6.86
CA GLY A 34 9.65 8.14 -7.15
C GLY A 34 10.13 9.07 -6.04
N ARG A 35 10.69 10.23 -6.42
CA ARG A 35 11.13 11.24 -5.47
C ARG A 35 9.97 11.66 -4.54
N GLY A 36 10.23 11.68 -3.23
CA GLY A 36 9.24 12.03 -2.21
C GLY A 36 8.23 10.93 -1.92
N ASN A 37 8.39 9.73 -2.47
CA ASN A 37 7.58 8.59 -2.07
C ASN A 37 7.95 8.18 -0.64
N SER A 38 6.97 8.11 0.25
CA SER A 38 7.18 7.78 1.67
C SER A 38 7.09 6.28 1.99
N PHE A 39 6.99 5.42 0.97
CA PHE A 39 6.79 3.98 1.17
C PHE A 39 7.90 3.34 2.01
N TRP A 40 9.15 3.52 1.61
CA TRP A 40 10.30 2.88 2.26
C TRP A 40 10.52 3.35 3.70
N PRO A 41 10.51 4.68 4.00
CA PRO A 41 10.54 5.15 5.38
C PRO A 41 9.39 4.60 6.23
N LEU A 42 8.16 4.58 5.70
CA LEU A 42 6.99 4.11 6.44
C LEU A 42 7.06 2.61 6.76
N LEU A 43 7.62 1.78 5.88
CA LEU A 43 7.84 0.36 6.18
C LEU A 43 8.73 0.16 7.41
N TYR A 44 9.84 0.89 7.47
CA TYR A 44 10.78 0.80 8.59
C TYR A 44 10.22 1.42 9.88
N GLU A 45 9.74 2.66 9.81
CA GLU A 45 9.21 3.39 10.97
C GLU A 45 7.98 2.72 11.62
N SER A 46 7.23 1.95 10.85
CA SER A 46 6.08 1.18 11.34
C SER A 46 6.46 -0.15 12.00
N GLY A 47 7.68 -0.63 11.80
CA GLY A 47 8.14 -1.94 12.25
C GLY A 47 7.67 -3.10 11.37
N LEU A 48 7.22 -2.84 10.13
CA LEU A 48 6.94 -3.89 9.14
C LEU A 48 8.22 -4.60 8.69
N ILE A 49 9.33 -3.86 8.62
CA ILE A 49 10.67 -4.38 8.35
C ILE A 49 11.63 -3.97 9.48
N PRO A 50 12.63 -4.80 9.80
CA PRO A 50 13.53 -4.57 10.93
C PRO A 50 14.67 -3.58 10.65
N GLU A 51 14.93 -3.26 9.40
CA GLU A 51 16.00 -2.37 8.96
C GLU A 51 15.53 -1.45 7.83
N PRO A 52 16.11 -0.26 7.67
CA PRO A 52 15.78 0.62 6.56
C PRO A 52 16.22 0.00 5.24
N LEU A 53 15.36 0.08 4.23
CA LEU A 53 15.63 -0.34 2.85
C LEU A 53 15.41 0.84 1.91
N GLU A 54 16.09 0.78 0.76
CA GLU A 54 15.92 1.70 -0.36
C GLU A 54 15.20 0.99 -1.54
N PRO A 55 14.72 1.73 -2.54
CA PRO A 55 14.04 1.11 -3.68
C PRO A 55 14.82 -0.02 -4.35
N GLU A 56 16.13 0.07 -4.41
CA GLU A 56 17.03 -0.92 -5.00
C GLU A 56 17.03 -2.27 -4.26
N ASP A 57 16.59 -2.24 -2.99
CA ASP A 57 16.45 -3.41 -2.13
C ASP A 57 15.06 -4.07 -2.22
N ASP A 58 14.18 -3.63 -3.12
CA ASP A 58 12.76 -4.00 -3.16
C ASP A 58 12.51 -5.52 -3.12
N ARG A 59 13.36 -6.31 -3.76
CA ARG A 59 13.28 -7.78 -3.75
C ARG A 59 13.52 -8.37 -2.36
N ARG A 60 14.27 -7.69 -1.50
CA ARG A 60 14.57 -8.16 -0.12
C ARG A 60 13.34 -8.18 0.77
N LEU A 61 12.26 -7.50 0.39
CA LEU A 61 10.98 -7.60 1.13
C LEU A 61 10.47 -9.05 1.22
N LEU A 62 10.79 -9.90 0.25
CA LEU A 62 10.47 -11.33 0.31
C LEU A 62 11.13 -12.04 1.52
N GLU A 63 12.30 -11.59 1.99
CA GLU A 63 12.99 -12.13 3.16
C GLU A 63 12.16 -11.89 4.43
N PHE A 64 11.42 -10.79 4.47
CA PHE A 64 10.54 -10.42 5.59
C PHE A 64 9.10 -10.94 5.42
N GLY A 65 8.84 -11.75 4.38
CA GLY A 65 7.51 -12.29 4.09
C GLY A 65 6.55 -11.28 3.50
N ILE A 66 7.06 -10.23 2.84
CA ILE A 66 6.29 -9.17 2.19
C ILE A 66 6.47 -9.27 0.67
N GLY A 67 5.38 -9.34 -0.06
CA GLY A 67 5.35 -9.32 -1.52
C GLY A 67 4.89 -7.99 -2.08
N LEU A 68 5.29 -7.69 -3.31
CA LEU A 68 4.89 -6.50 -4.05
C LEU A 68 4.29 -6.86 -5.41
N THR A 69 3.22 -6.18 -5.76
CA THR A 69 2.59 -6.22 -7.09
C THR A 69 1.83 -4.93 -7.37
N ASP A 70 1.35 -4.75 -8.59
CA ASP A 70 0.52 -3.61 -9.00
C ASP A 70 -0.80 -4.08 -9.61
N LEU A 71 -1.85 -3.26 -9.46
CA LEU A 71 -3.15 -3.48 -10.10
C LEU A 71 -3.02 -3.42 -11.63
N VAL A 72 -2.29 -2.43 -12.15
CA VAL A 72 -2.02 -2.26 -13.58
C VAL A 72 -0.52 -2.37 -13.79
N LYS A 73 -0.11 -3.23 -14.71
CA LYS A 73 1.33 -3.44 -14.96
C LYS A 73 1.93 -2.42 -15.93
N ARG A 74 1.11 -1.73 -16.69
CA ARG A 74 1.56 -0.71 -17.63
C ARG A 74 2.03 0.55 -16.90
N PRO A 75 3.28 0.99 -17.10
CA PRO A 75 3.77 2.24 -16.53
C PRO A 75 3.06 3.46 -17.11
N SER A 76 2.85 4.49 -16.28
CA SER A 76 2.30 5.77 -16.72
C SER A 76 2.86 6.93 -15.91
N ARG A 77 2.70 8.16 -16.41
CA ARG A 77 3.03 9.39 -15.68
C ARG A 77 1.99 9.72 -14.64
N GLY A 78 0.73 9.42 -14.95
CA GLY A 78 -0.40 9.68 -14.07
C GLY A 78 -1.54 8.72 -14.36
N ILE A 79 -2.54 8.75 -13.48
CA ILE A 79 -3.71 7.85 -13.57
C ILE A 79 -4.56 8.11 -14.81
N GLU A 80 -4.55 9.34 -15.31
CA GLU A 80 -5.28 9.78 -16.49
C GLU A 80 -4.81 9.09 -17.78
N GLU A 81 -3.60 8.56 -17.79
CA GLU A 81 -3.06 7.78 -18.91
C GLU A 81 -3.49 6.30 -18.87
N ILE A 82 -4.08 5.83 -17.75
CA ILE A 82 -4.53 4.44 -17.59
C ILE A 82 -5.89 4.28 -18.26
N ARG A 83 -5.98 3.34 -19.18
CA ARG A 83 -7.20 3.06 -19.94
C ARG A 83 -8.15 2.16 -19.14
N ARG A 84 -9.43 2.20 -19.50
CA ARG A 84 -10.44 1.34 -18.88
C ARG A 84 -10.10 -0.15 -19.02
N GLU A 85 -9.55 -0.52 -20.16
CA GLU A 85 -9.14 -1.88 -20.49
C GLU A 85 -8.03 -2.37 -19.56
N ASP A 86 -7.03 -1.50 -19.25
CA ASP A 86 -5.93 -1.79 -18.33
C ASP A 86 -6.47 -2.18 -16.94
N PHE A 87 -7.54 -1.51 -16.47
CA PHE A 87 -8.19 -1.84 -15.20
C PHE A 87 -8.94 -3.16 -15.26
N THR A 88 -9.65 -3.42 -16.37
CA THR A 88 -10.44 -4.66 -16.52
C THR A 88 -9.51 -5.87 -16.52
N GLU A 89 -8.46 -5.83 -17.31
CA GLU A 89 -7.44 -6.88 -17.37
C GLU A 89 -6.69 -6.98 -16.03
N GLY A 90 -6.24 -5.84 -15.47
CA GLY A 90 -5.50 -5.79 -14.22
C GLY A 90 -6.27 -6.39 -13.06
N ARG A 91 -7.59 -6.17 -12.94
CA ARG A 91 -8.45 -6.76 -11.91
C ARG A 91 -8.46 -8.28 -12.00
N VAL A 92 -8.58 -8.84 -13.20
CA VAL A 92 -8.60 -10.30 -13.41
C VAL A 92 -7.25 -10.90 -13.06
N LEU A 93 -6.17 -10.35 -13.61
CA LEU A 93 -4.81 -10.87 -13.39
C LEU A 93 -4.38 -10.72 -11.92
N LEU A 94 -4.68 -9.59 -11.29
CA LEU A 94 -4.39 -9.38 -9.87
C LEU A 94 -5.20 -10.36 -9.01
N GLY A 95 -6.49 -10.53 -9.29
CA GLY A 95 -7.35 -11.47 -8.57
C GLY A 95 -6.76 -12.88 -8.57
N GLN A 96 -6.35 -13.38 -9.74
CA GLN A 96 -5.72 -14.69 -9.88
C GLN A 96 -4.43 -14.83 -9.06
N LYS A 97 -3.57 -13.80 -9.07
CA LYS A 97 -2.32 -13.79 -8.26
C LYS A 97 -2.61 -13.81 -6.77
N LEU A 98 -3.55 -12.98 -6.31
CA LEU A 98 -3.92 -12.89 -4.90
C LEU A 98 -4.57 -14.19 -4.40
N GLU A 99 -5.39 -14.83 -5.22
CA GLU A 99 -5.97 -16.14 -4.92
C GLU A 99 -4.91 -17.24 -4.86
N GLN A 100 -4.01 -17.26 -5.85
CA GLN A 100 -2.93 -18.26 -5.93
C GLN A 100 -2.01 -18.19 -4.71
N HIS A 101 -1.58 -17.01 -4.29
CA HIS A 101 -0.59 -16.85 -3.22
C HIS A 101 -1.21 -16.64 -1.83
N ALA A 102 -2.53 -16.37 -1.76
CA ALA A 102 -3.36 -16.28 -0.56
C ALA A 102 -2.60 -15.85 0.73
N PRO A 103 -2.04 -14.64 0.80
CA PRO A 103 -1.28 -14.19 1.96
C PRO A 103 -2.21 -14.03 3.17
N ARG A 104 -1.63 -13.88 4.37
CA ARG A 104 -2.44 -13.59 5.56
C ARG A 104 -3.15 -12.23 5.48
N VAL A 105 -2.47 -11.23 4.93
CA VAL A 105 -2.97 -9.85 4.77
C VAL A 105 -2.67 -9.34 3.37
N MET A 106 -3.63 -8.65 2.78
CA MET A 106 -3.49 -7.88 1.54
C MET A 106 -3.64 -6.41 1.85
N ALA A 107 -2.63 -5.60 1.54
CA ALA A 107 -2.67 -4.15 1.71
C ALA A 107 -2.70 -3.45 0.35
N PHE A 108 -3.63 -2.54 0.15
CA PHE A 108 -3.72 -1.74 -1.07
C PHE A 108 -3.17 -0.34 -0.78
N ASN A 109 -2.07 0.02 -1.45
CA ASN A 109 -1.36 1.28 -1.23
C ASN A 109 -2.06 2.45 -1.95
N GLY A 110 -3.11 2.92 -1.33
CA GLY A 110 -3.98 3.98 -1.79
C GLY A 110 -5.44 3.53 -1.90
N LYS A 111 -6.33 4.38 -1.44
CA LYS A 111 -7.78 4.15 -1.47
C LYS A 111 -8.27 3.82 -2.88
N LEU A 112 -7.81 4.60 -3.87
CA LEU A 112 -8.21 4.45 -5.26
C LEU A 112 -7.81 3.09 -5.85
N VAL A 113 -6.67 2.50 -5.41
CA VAL A 113 -6.25 1.18 -5.87
C VAL A 113 -7.31 0.13 -5.52
N TYR A 114 -7.77 0.13 -4.27
CA TYR A 114 -8.78 -0.83 -3.85
C TYR A 114 -10.17 -0.52 -4.42
N GLU A 115 -10.55 0.75 -4.58
CA GLU A 115 -11.79 1.14 -5.26
C GLU A 115 -11.83 0.66 -6.72
N LYS A 116 -10.72 0.79 -7.44
CA LYS A 116 -10.62 0.28 -8.82
C LYS A 116 -10.62 -1.25 -8.87
N PHE A 117 -10.00 -1.91 -7.91
CA PHE A 117 -10.03 -3.37 -7.83
C PHE A 117 -11.41 -3.91 -7.43
N SER A 118 -12.01 -3.38 -6.36
CA SER A 118 -13.29 -3.88 -5.82
C SER A 118 -14.53 -3.41 -6.57
N GLY A 119 -14.40 -2.32 -7.35
CA GLY A 119 -15.51 -1.72 -8.11
C GLY A 119 -16.50 -0.92 -7.26
N ARG A 120 -16.15 -0.57 -6.02
CA ARG A 120 -17.02 0.16 -5.07
C ARG A 120 -16.24 1.17 -4.23
N PRO A 121 -16.89 2.21 -3.70
CA PRO A 121 -16.28 3.13 -2.74
C PRO A 121 -15.85 2.39 -1.46
N VAL A 122 -14.69 2.78 -0.89
CA VAL A 122 -14.16 2.18 0.32
C VAL A 122 -13.66 3.25 1.30
N LYS A 123 -13.41 2.85 2.55
CA LYS A 123 -12.71 3.66 3.56
C LYS A 123 -11.32 3.12 3.79
N MET A 124 -10.39 3.98 4.21
CA MET A 124 -9.06 3.55 4.64
C MET A 124 -9.15 2.69 5.91
N GLY A 125 -8.14 1.86 6.11
CA GLY A 125 -8.05 0.94 7.25
C GLY A 125 -8.46 -0.48 6.92
N MET A 126 -8.65 -1.29 7.96
CA MET A 126 -9.05 -2.68 7.82
C MET A 126 -10.49 -2.76 7.27
N GLN A 127 -10.68 -3.59 6.25
CA GLN A 127 -11.98 -3.87 5.66
C GLN A 127 -12.69 -4.99 6.45
N LYS A 128 -14.02 -4.98 6.42
CA LYS A 128 -14.82 -6.00 7.09
C LYS A 128 -14.78 -7.35 6.38
N GLU A 129 -14.78 -7.29 5.06
CA GLU A 129 -14.70 -8.47 4.20
C GLU A 129 -13.28 -9.00 4.08
N ARG A 130 -13.19 -10.30 3.83
CA ARG A 130 -11.94 -10.98 3.46
C ARG A 130 -11.90 -11.19 1.95
N LEU A 131 -10.70 -11.21 1.40
CA LEU A 131 -10.45 -11.50 0.00
C LEU A 131 -9.59 -12.77 -0.08
N TYR A 132 -10.11 -13.84 -0.67
CA TYR A 132 -9.44 -15.16 -0.72
C TYR A 132 -8.97 -15.65 0.67
N GLY A 133 -9.75 -15.38 1.72
CA GLY A 133 -9.41 -15.72 3.10
C GLY A 133 -8.49 -14.72 3.82
N ALA A 134 -7.82 -13.82 3.11
CA ALA A 134 -6.93 -12.83 3.68
C ALA A 134 -7.68 -11.62 4.27
N HIS A 135 -7.11 -11.01 5.30
CA HIS A 135 -7.54 -9.69 5.73
C HIS A 135 -7.15 -8.64 4.69
N VAL A 136 -8.03 -7.67 4.47
CA VAL A 136 -7.79 -6.56 3.55
C VAL A 136 -7.57 -5.28 4.33
N TYR A 137 -6.49 -4.56 4.01
CA TYR A 137 -6.19 -3.25 4.58
C TYR A 137 -5.99 -2.21 3.48
N VAL A 138 -6.68 -1.08 3.57
CA VAL A 138 -6.55 0.03 2.64
C VAL A 138 -5.70 1.11 3.28
N LEU A 139 -4.51 1.32 2.71
CA LEU A 139 -3.54 2.33 3.14
C LEU A 139 -3.83 3.69 2.49
N PRO A 140 -3.43 4.81 3.09
CA PRO A 140 -3.24 6.06 2.36
C PRO A 140 -2.14 5.88 1.30
N SER A 141 -2.24 6.60 0.19
CA SER A 141 -1.20 6.55 -0.85
C SER A 141 0.13 7.11 -0.34
N THR A 142 1.22 6.39 -0.59
CA THR A 142 2.58 6.83 -0.25
C THR A 142 3.22 7.74 -1.30
N SER A 143 2.55 7.96 -2.43
CA SER A 143 3.03 8.85 -3.49
C SER A 143 3.39 10.23 -2.94
N GLY A 144 4.51 10.80 -3.39
CA GLY A 144 4.88 12.18 -3.05
C GLY A 144 3.90 13.23 -3.56
N GLN A 145 3.00 12.89 -4.47
CA GLN A 145 1.92 13.76 -4.93
C GLN A 145 0.71 13.75 -3.99
N ASN A 146 0.62 12.77 -3.09
CA ASN A 146 -0.46 12.71 -2.10
C ASN A 146 -0.15 13.62 -0.91
N THR A 147 -0.81 14.75 -0.85
CA THR A 147 -0.71 15.75 0.23
C THR A 147 -1.92 15.75 1.16
N THR A 148 -2.86 14.85 0.97
CA THR A 148 -4.10 14.76 1.77
C THR A 148 -3.80 14.30 3.18
N GLU A 149 -2.98 13.25 3.33
CA GLU A 149 -2.56 12.72 4.63
C GLU A 149 -1.13 13.17 4.95
N THR A 150 -0.93 13.60 6.18
CA THR A 150 0.39 13.90 6.75
C THR A 150 1.22 12.63 6.90
N HIS A 151 2.55 12.77 7.06
CA HIS A 151 3.43 11.62 7.35
C HIS A 151 2.99 10.86 8.61
N THR A 152 2.59 11.58 9.66
CA THR A 152 2.12 10.98 10.91
C THR A 152 0.85 10.14 10.72
N GLU A 153 -0.11 10.62 9.94
CA GLU A 153 -1.34 9.88 9.63
C GLU A 153 -1.04 8.64 8.79
N LYS A 154 -0.18 8.76 7.77
CA LYS A 154 0.29 7.61 7.00
C LYS A 154 0.98 6.57 7.90
N LEU A 155 1.88 7.00 8.76
CA LEU A 155 2.61 6.14 9.70
C LEU A 155 1.65 5.42 10.66
N GLN A 156 0.59 6.07 11.12
CA GLN A 156 -0.42 5.44 11.97
C GLN A 156 -1.10 4.26 11.25
N HIS A 157 -1.45 4.42 9.97
CA HIS A 157 -2.01 3.33 9.17
C HIS A 157 -1.01 2.18 8.98
N PHE A 158 0.25 2.49 8.70
CA PHE A 158 1.30 1.50 8.54
C PHE A 158 1.58 0.72 9.85
N ARG A 159 1.53 1.37 11.01
CA ARG A 159 1.63 0.71 12.33
C ARG A 159 0.44 -0.21 12.61
N GLN A 160 -0.78 0.19 12.25
CA GLN A 160 -1.95 -0.68 12.36
C GLN A 160 -1.83 -1.90 11.43
N LEU A 161 -1.33 -1.71 10.22
CA LEU A 161 -1.03 -2.81 9.31
C LEU A 161 0.04 -3.74 9.90
N ALA A 162 1.12 -3.20 10.46
CA ALA A 162 2.17 -3.99 11.12
C ALA A 162 1.62 -4.84 12.27
N SER A 163 0.77 -4.27 13.11
CA SER A 163 0.10 -5.00 14.18
C SER A 163 -0.77 -6.14 13.66
N LEU A 164 -1.53 -5.90 12.60
CA LEU A 164 -2.35 -6.92 11.96
C LEU A 164 -1.50 -8.07 11.37
N VAL A 165 -0.42 -7.73 10.67
CA VAL A 165 0.51 -8.69 10.07
C VAL A 165 1.22 -9.54 11.13
N ASN A 166 1.62 -8.93 12.25
CA ASN A 166 2.31 -9.60 13.34
C ASN A 166 1.38 -10.33 14.32
N GLY A 167 0.04 -10.23 14.12
CA GLY A 167 -0.93 -10.86 15.00
C GLY A 167 -1.09 -10.19 16.36
N GLN A 168 -0.62 -8.94 16.50
CA GLN A 168 -0.78 -8.12 17.71
C GLN A 168 -2.09 -7.32 17.65
N PRO A 169 -2.69 -6.94 18.80
CA PRO A 169 -3.82 -6.02 18.78
C PRO A 169 -3.39 -4.68 18.17
N ALA A 170 -4.27 -4.09 17.37
CA ALA A 170 -4.00 -2.79 16.77
C ALA A 170 -3.74 -1.73 17.87
N PRO A 171 -2.75 -0.83 17.70
CA PRO A 171 -2.55 0.26 18.65
C PRO A 171 -3.81 1.13 18.74
N PRO A 172 -4.13 1.71 19.92
CA PRO A 172 -5.30 2.54 20.10
C PRO A 172 -5.27 3.69 19.09
N ARG A 173 -6.41 3.98 18.48
CA ARG A 173 -6.58 5.20 17.68
C ARG A 173 -6.33 6.37 18.64
N ASN A 174 -5.33 7.21 18.40
CA ASN A 174 -5.22 8.47 19.12
C ASN A 174 -6.53 9.22 18.94
N ALA A 175 -7.31 9.31 20.00
CA ALA A 175 -8.45 10.21 20.09
C ALA A 175 -7.89 11.61 19.78
N GLY A 176 -8.39 12.20 18.71
CA GLY A 176 -7.84 13.40 18.10
C GLY A 176 -7.46 14.45 19.13
N ALA A 177 -6.42 15.18 18.82
CA ALA A 177 -6.08 16.41 19.47
C ALA A 177 -7.34 17.28 19.57
N ALA A 178 -7.94 17.29 20.74
CA ALA A 178 -9.03 18.19 21.06
C ALA A 178 -8.50 19.60 20.79
N ARG A 179 -9.08 20.26 19.81
CA ARG A 179 -8.88 21.68 19.56
C ARG A 179 -9.05 22.40 20.89
N ALA A 180 -7.97 22.89 21.45
CA ALA A 180 -7.98 23.94 22.45
C ALA A 180 -8.60 25.16 21.77
N LYS A 181 -9.92 25.30 21.86
CA LYS A 181 -10.61 26.56 21.60
C LYS A 181 -10.29 27.47 22.78
N GLY A 182 -9.57 28.54 22.48
CA GLY A 182 -9.20 29.58 23.41
C GLY A 182 -10.39 30.07 24.22
N ALA A 183 -10.16 30.15 25.51
CA ALA A 183 -10.85 31.07 26.38
C ALA A 183 -10.11 32.41 26.25
N GLY A 184 -10.64 33.28 25.39
CA GLY A 184 -10.36 34.68 25.44
C GLY A 184 -11.41 35.36 26.29
N ARG A 185 -10.95 36.21 27.20
CA ARG A 185 -11.58 37.41 27.78
C ARG A 185 -12.65 37.25 28.87
N ALA A 186 -12.29 37.64 30.04
CA ALA A 186 -12.84 38.87 30.66
C ALA A 186 -11.76 39.49 31.54
#